data_bb3c6a76b77f17a0cbd12bae0a347219
#
_entry.id   bb3c6a76b77f17a0cbd12bae0a347219
#
_cell.length_a   1.000
_cell.length_b   1.000
_cell.length_c   1.000
_cell.angle_alpha   90.00
_cell.angle_beta   90.00
_cell.angle_gamma   90.00
#
_symmetry.space_group_name_H-M   'P 1'
#
loop_
_entity.id
_entity.type
_entity.pdbx_description
1 polymer ?
#
loop_
_entity_poly.entity_id
_entity_poly.type
_entity_poly.pdbx_seq_one_letter_code
_entity_poly.pdbx_strand_id
1 'polypeptide(L)'
;MSSAPLSDGQKHRSIRRLVYDLLFNKNNPDGYSSAFEKTIITIILVNAVVLLAETIPIIYDSRERQFHIFDVVSVAIFTVEYLLRLYVAPEDPDFNQGKLPRLRFIRSPYAIIDLVAILPFYLAAFFNLDLRALRVLRLLRLFKLLRLFYPAYLEFIERNRDKTLRQKVYALVNETPDSGKLHEIFEFIIVIWILISVASVILESVDS
;
A
#
# COMPACT_ATOMS: atom_id res chain seq x y z
N MET A 1 -13.35 57.30 8.92
CA MET A 1 -12.33 56.26 9.04
C MET A 1 -12.90 55.15 9.89
N SER A 2 -13.50 54.19 9.24
CA SER A 2 -14.11 53.02 9.90
C SER A 2 -13.15 51.84 9.81
N SER A 3 -12.54 51.47 10.93
CA SER A 3 -11.71 50.28 11.06
C SER A 3 -12.62 49.04 11.10
N ALA A 4 -12.66 48.32 10.01
CA ALA A 4 -13.30 47.00 9.97
C ALA A 4 -12.60 46.07 10.96
N PRO A 5 -13.32 45.27 11.78
CA PRO A 5 -12.70 44.30 12.64
C PRO A 5 -12.13 43.16 11.79
N LEU A 6 -10.84 42.86 11.99
CA LEU A 6 -10.19 41.66 11.45
C LEU A 6 -11.00 40.44 11.92
N SER A 7 -11.48 39.66 10.97
CA SER A 7 -12.26 38.48 11.24
C SER A 7 -11.43 37.45 12.02
N ASP A 8 -11.88 37.16 13.22
CA ASP A 8 -11.45 36.12 14.14
C ASP A 8 -11.69 34.73 13.50
N GLY A 9 -10.84 34.35 12.57
CA GLY A 9 -10.94 33.13 11.75
C GLY A 9 -9.78 32.16 11.90
N GLN A 10 -8.83 32.41 12.81
CA GLN A 10 -7.82 31.40 13.18
C GLN A 10 -8.38 30.48 14.29
N LYS A 11 -9.42 29.73 13.96
CA LYS A 11 -9.79 28.55 14.72
C LYS A 11 -8.53 27.69 14.90
N HIS A 12 -8.14 27.46 16.15
CA HIS A 12 -7.12 26.46 16.53
C HIS A 12 -7.31 25.18 15.69
N ARG A 13 -6.52 25.03 14.64
CA ARG A 13 -6.55 23.79 13.85
C ARG A 13 -6.14 22.68 14.81
N SER A 14 -7.04 21.73 15.06
CA SER A 14 -6.72 20.53 15.84
C SER A 14 -5.45 19.90 15.29
N ILE A 15 -4.53 19.45 16.14
CA ILE A 15 -3.30 18.73 15.72
C ILE A 15 -3.64 17.63 14.72
N ARG A 16 -4.76 16.95 14.93
CA ARG A 16 -5.27 15.90 14.03
C ARG A 16 -5.51 16.43 12.60
N ARG A 17 -6.13 17.61 12.46
CA ARG A 17 -6.38 18.23 11.15
C ARG A 17 -5.07 18.68 10.50
N LEU A 18 -4.13 19.17 11.27
CA LEU A 18 -2.81 19.54 10.77
C LEU A 18 -2.07 18.31 10.23
N VAL A 19 -2.09 17.19 10.95
CA VAL A 19 -1.49 15.92 10.49
C VAL A 19 -2.18 15.42 9.21
N TYR A 20 -3.51 15.51 9.14
CA TYR A 20 -4.25 15.16 7.93
C TYR A 20 -3.84 16.03 6.75
N ASP A 21 -3.83 17.35 6.92
CA ASP A 21 -3.49 18.31 5.86
C ASP A 21 -2.05 18.14 5.34
N LEU A 22 -1.10 17.81 6.22
CA LEU A 22 0.30 17.61 5.84
C LEU A 22 0.57 16.27 5.15
N LEU A 23 0.02 15.17 5.66
CA LEU A 23 0.43 13.83 5.26
C LEU A 23 -0.57 13.13 4.33
N PHE A 24 -1.84 13.48 4.39
CA PHE A 24 -2.90 12.71 3.70
C PHE A 24 -3.75 13.56 2.75
N ASN A 25 -3.75 14.88 2.89
CA ASN A 25 -4.53 15.75 2.02
C ASN A 25 -3.79 15.99 0.69
N LYS A 26 -4.19 15.26 -0.34
CA LYS A 26 -3.61 15.37 -1.70
C LYS A 26 -3.87 16.72 -2.38
N ASN A 27 -4.86 17.47 -1.92
CA ASN A 27 -5.23 18.78 -2.48
C ASN A 27 -4.44 19.94 -1.85
N ASN A 28 -3.60 19.67 -0.86
CA ASN A 28 -2.76 20.69 -0.24
C ASN A 28 -1.40 20.78 -0.97
N PRO A 29 -1.11 21.84 -1.75
CA PRO A 29 0.13 21.97 -2.49
C PRO A 29 1.36 22.10 -1.58
N ASP A 30 1.18 22.60 -0.35
CA ASP A 30 2.23 22.78 0.65
C ASP A 30 2.43 21.55 1.55
N GLY A 31 1.62 20.50 1.35
CA GLY A 31 1.68 19.29 2.15
C GLY A 31 2.72 18.30 1.63
N TYR A 32 3.31 17.55 2.54
CA TYR A 32 4.25 16.45 2.23
C TYR A 32 3.55 15.14 1.84
N SER A 33 2.25 15.19 1.53
CA SER A 33 1.42 14.01 1.25
C SER A 33 1.98 13.16 0.10
N SER A 34 2.45 13.78 -0.98
CA SER A 34 3.05 13.07 -2.11
C SER A 34 4.39 12.40 -1.76
N ALA A 35 5.25 13.08 -0.98
CA ALA A 35 6.51 12.51 -0.51
C ALA A 35 6.28 11.37 0.47
N PHE A 36 5.35 11.53 1.41
CA PHE A 36 4.95 10.51 2.36
C PHE A 36 4.41 9.27 1.64
N GLU A 37 3.48 9.45 0.69
CA GLU A 37 2.91 8.35 -0.11
C GLU A 37 4.00 7.62 -0.91
N LYS A 38 4.91 8.34 -1.59
CA LYS A 38 6.04 7.74 -2.31
C LYS A 38 6.97 6.97 -1.39
N THR A 39 7.26 7.48 -0.20
CA THR A 39 8.09 6.80 0.80
C THR A 39 7.44 5.48 1.23
N ILE A 40 6.15 5.49 1.55
CA ILE A 40 5.43 4.27 1.91
C ILE A 40 5.43 3.26 0.76
N ILE A 41 5.18 3.70 -0.47
CA ILE A 41 5.24 2.84 -1.67
C ILE A 41 6.63 2.23 -1.82
N THR A 42 7.68 3.03 -1.68
CA THR A 42 9.07 2.53 -1.77
C THR A 42 9.34 1.47 -0.72
N ILE A 43 8.92 1.69 0.52
CA ILE A 43 9.09 0.70 1.62
C ILE A 43 8.32 -0.59 1.31
N ILE A 44 7.11 -0.50 0.75
CA ILE A 44 6.32 -1.67 0.35
C ILE A 44 7.07 -2.48 -0.72
N LEU A 45 7.61 -1.82 -1.76
CA LEU A 45 8.34 -2.49 -2.84
C LEU A 45 9.63 -3.12 -2.33
N VAL A 46 10.42 -2.38 -1.53
CA VAL A 46 11.64 -2.92 -0.92
C VAL A 46 11.32 -4.13 -0.02
N ASN A 47 10.23 -4.06 0.74
CA ASN A 47 9.79 -5.17 1.58
C ASN A 47 9.43 -6.41 0.76
N ALA A 48 8.77 -6.24 -0.38
CA ALA A 48 8.47 -7.35 -1.29
C ALA A 48 9.77 -8.01 -1.85
N VAL A 49 10.75 -7.19 -2.26
CA VAL A 49 12.04 -7.68 -2.75
C VAL A 49 12.81 -8.41 -1.66
N VAL A 50 12.87 -7.86 -0.46
CA VAL A 50 13.53 -8.48 0.70
C VAL A 50 12.87 -9.81 1.05
N LEU A 51 11.55 -9.89 1.05
CA LEU A 51 10.81 -11.12 1.32
C LEU A 51 11.11 -12.21 0.26
N LEU A 52 11.25 -11.82 -1.01
CA LEU A 52 11.69 -12.75 -2.06
C LEU A 52 13.14 -13.20 -1.84
N ALA A 53 14.02 -12.29 -1.43
CA ALA A 53 15.42 -12.64 -1.13
C ALA A 53 15.54 -13.61 0.07
N GLU A 54 14.65 -13.52 1.06
CA GLU A 54 14.56 -14.47 2.18
C GLU A 54 14.21 -15.90 1.75
N THR A 55 13.62 -16.10 0.57
CA THR A 55 13.32 -17.44 0.05
C THR A 55 14.56 -18.17 -0.47
N ILE A 56 15.68 -17.45 -0.67
CA ILE A 56 16.94 -18.00 -1.17
C ILE A 56 17.82 -18.36 0.02
N PRO A 57 18.08 -19.67 0.32
CA PRO A 57 18.77 -20.11 1.54
C PRO A 57 20.17 -19.49 1.69
N ILE A 58 20.95 -19.42 0.61
CA ILE A 58 22.31 -18.86 0.62
C ILE A 58 22.33 -17.41 1.09
N ILE A 59 21.32 -16.62 0.73
CA ILE A 59 21.19 -15.20 1.10
C ILE A 59 20.69 -15.09 2.54
N TYR A 60 19.71 -15.90 2.91
CA TYR A 60 19.08 -15.86 4.23
C TYR A 60 20.06 -16.25 5.33
N ASP A 61 20.73 -17.41 5.20
CA ASP A 61 21.62 -17.99 6.23
C ASP A 61 22.82 -17.05 6.54
N SER A 62 23.28 -16.31 5.53
CA SER A 62 24.39 -15.35 5.72
C SER A 62 23.97 -14.03 6.37
N ARG A 63 22.69 -13.69 6.40
CA ARG A 63 22.16 -12.36 6.79
C ARG A 63 20.90 -12.39 7.66
N GLU A 64 20.60 -13.48 8.31
CA GLU A 64 19.39 -13.70 9.11
C GLU A 64 19.07 -12.52 10.06
N ARG A 65 20.09 -12.03 10.79
CA ARG A 65 19.94 -10.90 11.71
C ARG A 65 19.53 -9.61 10.99
N GLN A 66 20.05 -9.35 9.80
CA GLN A 66 19.72 -8.14 9.03
C GLN A 66 18.29 -8.21 8.53
N PHE A 67 17.84 -9.35 8.04
CA PHE A 67 16.47 -9.59 7.63
C PHE A 67 15.49 -9.40 8.80
N HIS A 68 15.83 -9.94 9.97
CA HIS A 68 15.00 -9.77 11.15
C HIS A 68 14.88 -8.30 11.58
N ILE A 69 15.98 -7.53 11.59
CA ILE A 69 15.95 -6.09 11.92
C ILE A 69 15.10 -5.34 10.88
N PHE A 70 15.28 -5.62 9.60
CA PHE A 70 14.50 -5.00 8.54
C PHE A 70 13.00 -5.29 8.70
N ASP A 71 12.64 -6.51 9.04
CA ASP A 71 11.29 -6.94 9.33
C ASP A 71 10.65 -6.13 10.46
N VAL A 72 11.32 -6.04 11.59
CA VAL A 72 10.83 -5.30 12.77
C VAL A 72 10.63 -3.82 12.42
N VAL A 73 11.62 -3.20 11.76
CA VAL A 73 11.55 -1.79 11.37
C VAL A 73 10.40 -1.55 10.38
N SER A 74 10.26 -2.41 9.36
CA SER A 74 9.20 -2.29 8.37
C SER A 74 7.82 -2.40 9.01
N VAL A 75 7.61 -3.38 9.88
CA VAL A 75 6.34 -3.55 10.59
C VAL A 75 6.06 -2.35 11.51
N ALA A 76 7.06 -1.83 12.20
CA ALA A 76 6.91 -0.63 13.03
C ALA A 76 6.45 0.57 12.18
N ILE A 77 7.07 0.81 11.02
CA ILE A 77 6.69 1.88 10.10
C ILE A 77 5.24 1.70 9.62
N PHE A 78 4.86 0.49 9.19
CA PHE A 78 3.50 0.22 8.73
C PHE A 78 2.46 0.32 9.85
N THR A 79 2.84 -0.05 11.07
CA THR A 79 1.96 0.12 12.23
C THR A 79 1.74 1.59 12.54
N VAL A 80 2.80 2.39 12.54
CA VAL A 80 2.70 3.85 12.74
C VAL A 80 1.83 4.47 11.65
N GLU A 81 2.04 4.12 10.39
CA GLU A 81 1.23 4.58 9.27
C GLU A 81 -0.26 4.24 9.46
N TYR A 82 -0.56 2.99 9.83
CA TYR A 82 -1.94 2.55 10.09
C TYR A 82 -2.58 3.35 11.23
N LEU A 83 -1.86 3.52 12.34
CA LEU A 83 -2.34 4.28 13.50
C LEU A 83 -2.54 5.76 13.17
N LEU A 84 -1.66 6.37 12.37
CA LEU A 84 -1.82 7.75 11.91
C LEU A 84 -3.09 7.90 11.06
N ARG A 85 -3.35 6.98 10.13
CA ARG A 85 -4.58 6.99 9.33
C ARG A 85 -5.83 6.81 10.19
N LEU A 86 -5.79 5.89 11.14
CA LEU A 86 -6.87 5.69 12.11
C LEU A 86 -7.11 6.94 12.97
N TYR A 87 -6.03 7.63 13.35
CA TYR A 87 -6.11 8.86 14.13
C TYR A 87 -6.76 10.00 13.35
N VAL A 88 -6.42 10.16 12.08
CA VAL A 88 -6.94 11.25 11.22
C VAL A 88 -8.24 10.90 10.49
N ALA A 89 -8.71 9.66 10.53
CA ALA A 89 -9.93 9.22 9.84
C ALA A 89 -11.18 10.13 10.07
N PRO A 90 -11.38 10.77 11.24
CA PRO A 90 -12.48 11.73 11.40
C PRO A 90 -12.34 13.03 10.60
N GLU A 91 -11.16 13.37 10.11
CA GLU A 91 -10.91 14.55 9.27
C GLU A 91 -10.98 14.25 7.77
N ASP A 92 -10.92 12.95 7.43
CA ASP A 92 -10.97 12.48 6.05
C ASP A 92 -12.41 12.54 5.52
N PRO A 93 -12.67 13.23 4.39
CA PRO A 93 -13.99 13.33 3.78
C PRO A 93 -14.62 11.97 3.45
N ASP A 94 -13.80 10.97 3.12
CA ASP A 94 -14.27 9.63 2.76
C ASP A 94 -14.86 8.87 3.97
N PHE A 95 -14.41 9.19 5.19
CA PHE A 95 -14.84 8.49 6.41
C PHE A 95 -15.66 9.35 7.34
N ASN A 96 -15.62 10.69 7.24
CA ASN A 96 -16.31 11.63 8.15
C ASN A 96 -17.84 11.60 8.07
N GLN A 97 -18.42 10.90 7.11
CA GLN A 97 -19.86 10.80 6.92
C GLN A 97 -20.50 9.83 7.93
N GLY A 98 -20.75 10.23 9.18
CA GLY A 98 -21.50 9.42 10.15
C GLY A 98 -20.92 9.44 11.58
N LYS A 99 -21.56 8.66 12.48
CA LYS A 99 -21.26 8.69 13.92
C LYS A 99 -19.92 8.02 14.31
N LEU A 100 -19.37 7.12 13.48
CA LEU A 100 -18.18 6.31 13.80
C LEU A 100 -17.15 6.28 12.65
N PRO A 101 -16.47 7.40 12.39
CA PRO A 101 -15.49 7.50 11.28
C PRO A 101 -14.37 6.45 11.35
N ARG A 102 -13.84 6.20 12.55
CA ARG A 102 -12.77 5.23 12.77
C ARG A 102 -13.20 3.80 12.47
N LEU A 103 -14.43 3.42 12.83
CA LEU A 103 -14.94 2.08 12.53
C LEU A 103 -15.18 1.91 11.02
N ARG A 104 -15.61 2.97 10.34
CA ARG A 104 -15.74 2.97 8.88
C ARG A 104 -14.38 2.83 8.21
N PHE A 105 -13.35 3.52 8.71
CA PHE A 105 -11.98 3.35 8.24
C PHE A 105 -11.50 1.90 8.43
N ILE A 106 -11.60 1.32 9.63
CA ILE A 106 -11.17 -0.06 9.92
C ILE A 106 -11.83 -1.08 8.98
N ARG A 107 -13.08 -0.85 8.57
CA ARG A 107 -13.81 -1.70 7.61
C ARG A 107 -13.51 -1.39 6.14
N SER A 108 -12.73 -0.37 5.86
CA SER A 108 -12.36 -0.05 4.48
C SER A 108 -11.38 -1.10 3.93
N PRO A 109 -11.42 -1.37 2.62
CA PRO A 109 -10.46 -2.30 1.98
C PRO A 109 -9.01 -1.91 2.24
N TYR A 110 -8.69 -0.63 2.21
CA TYR A 110 -7.34 -0.12 2.51
C TYR A 110 -6.87 -0.49 3.91
N ALA A 111 -7.71 -0.27 4.93
CA ALA A 111 -7.36 -0.58 6.31
C ALA A 111 -7.25 -2.08 6.56
N ILE A 112 -8.08 -2.89 5.90
CA ILE A 112 -8.01 -4.37 5.99
C ILE A 112 -6.72 -4.87 5.36
N ILE A 113 -6.32 -4.37 4.19
CA ILE A 113 -5.05 -4.71 3.53
C ILE A 113 -3.87 -4.37 4.45
N ASP A 114 -3.85 -3.16 5.02
CA ASP A 114 -2.79 -2.73 5.93
C ASP A 114 -2.75 -3.60 7.19
N LEU A 115 -3.92 -3.91 7.77
CA LEU A 115 -4.01 -4.74 8.96
C LEU A 115 -3.52 -6.18 8.71
N VAL A 116 -3.96 -6.81 7.61
CA VAL A 116 -3.52 -8.16 7.22
C VAL A 116 -2.01 -8.22 7.02
N ALA A 117 -1.40 -7.16 6.52
CA ALA A 117 0.05 -7.11 6.31
C ALA A 117 0.86 -7.05 7.61
N ILE A 118 0.36 -6.39 8.67
CA ILE A 118 1.05 -6.25 9.96
C ILE A 118 0.67 -7.36 10.96
N LEU A 119 -0.52 -7.94 10.82
CA LEU A 119 -1.08 -8.92 11.74
C LEU A 119 -0.18 -10.13 12.01
N PRO A 120 0.48 -10.75 11.01
CA PRO A 120 1.34 -11.91 11.22
C PRO A 120 2.45 -11.69 12.24
N PHE A 121 3.05 -10.51 12.24
CA PHE A 121 4.09 -10.16 13.18
C PHE A 121 3.59 -10.16 14.63
N TYR A 122 2.42 -9.57 14.86
CA TYR A 122 1.81 -9.52 16.19
C TYR A 122 1.30 -10.89 16.61
N LEU A 123 0.70 -11.68 15.71
CA LEU A 123 0.31 -13.05 16.02
C LEU A 123 1.51 -13.90 16.44
N ALA A 124 2.65 -13.73 15.75
CA ALA A 124 3.88 -14.40 16.11
C ALA A 124 4.38 -14.03 17.51
N ALA A 125 4.29 -12.74 17.86
CA ALA A 125 4.74 -12.25 19.18
C ALA A 125 3.84 -12.69 20.34
N PHE A 126 2.53 -12.87 20.10
CA PHE A 126 1.57 -13.22 21.15
C PHE A 126 1.30 -14.71 21.30
N PHE A 127 1.41 -15.47 20.20
CA PHE A 127 1.00 -16.88 20.15
C PHE A 127 2.20 -17.76 19.80
N ASN A 128 3.22 -17.92 20.51
CA ASN A 128 4.35 -18.84 20.32
C ASN A 128 4.17 -19.82 19.11
N LEU A 129 3.95 -19.24 17.93
CA LEU A 129 3.65 -20.01 16.72
C LEU A 129 4.91 -20.75 16.24
N ASP A 130 4.71 -21.91 15.64
CA ASP A 130 5.80 -22.68 15.01
C ASP A 130 6.52 -21.82 13.96
N LEU A 131 7.86 -21.94 13.91
CA LEU A 131 8.72 -21.20 12.97
C LEU A 131 8.30 -21.38 11.50
N ARG A 132 7.75 -22.56 11.14
CA ARG A 132 7.23 -22.83 9.81
C ARG A 132 5.99 -21.98 9.51
N ALA A 133 5.05 -21.92 10.45
CA ALA A 133 3.85 -21.09 10.34
C ALA A 133 4.21 -19.61 10.20
N LEU A 134 5.19 -19.12 10.97
CA LEU A 134 5.69 -17.75 10.90
C LEU A 134 6.24 -17.40 9.51
N ARG A 135 6.96 -18.31 8.88
CA ARG A 135 7.53 -18.11 7.54
C ARG A 135 6.41 -17.93 6.49
N VAL A 136 5.38 -18.77 6.56
CA VAL A 136 4.21 -18.67 5.66
C VAL A 136 3.41 -17.38 5.94
N LEU A 137 3.20 -17.03 7.20
CA LEU A 137 2.46 -15.83 7.57
C LEU A 137 3.17 -14.54 7.12
N ARG A 138 4.51 -14.51 7.02
CA ARG A 138 5.24 -13.37 6.46
C ARG A 138 4.81 -13.04 5.03
N LEU A 139 4.41 -14.04 4.23
CA LEU A 139 3.93 -13.83 2.86
C LEU A 139 2.66 -12.97 2.82
N LEU A 140 1.87 -12.90 3.90
CA LEU A 140 0.70 -12.01 3.99
C LEU A 140 1.08 -10.53 3.85
N ARG A 141 2.34 -10.15 4.08
CA ARG A 141 2.81 -8.78 3.83
C ARG A 141 2.75 -8.39 2.36
N LEU A 142 2.82 -9.36 1.44
CA LEU A 142 2.65 -9.09 0.01
C LEU A 142 1.25 -8.55 -0.31
N PHE A 143 0.24 -8.81 0.55
CA PHE A 143 -1.08 -8.20 0.39
C PHE A 143 -1.00 -6.67 0.42
N LYS A 144 0.02 -6.08 1.05
CA LYS A 144 0.21 -4.63 1.02
C LYS A 144 0.46 -4.09 -0.41
N LEU A 145 0.97 -4.91 -1.32
CA LEU A 145 1.07 -4.57 -2.74
C LEU A 145 -0.31 -4.31 -3.36
N LEU A 146 -1.38 -4.99 -2.89
CA LEU A 146 -2.74 -4.75 -3.37
C LEU A 146 -3.16 -3.29 -3.20
N ARG A 147 -2.59 -2.60 -2.23
CA ARG A 147 -2.84 -1.18 -2.02
C ARG A 147 -2.37 -0.32 -3.20
N LEU A 148 -1.34 -0.74 -3.92
CA LEU A 148 -0.85 -0.04 -5.11
C LEU A 148 -1.79 -0.24 -6.30
N PHE A 149 -2.39 -1.43 -6.39
CA PHE A 149 -3.28 -1.82 -7.48
C PHE A 149 -4.72 -1.36 -7.27
N TYR A 150 -5.17 -1.25 -6.01
CA TYR A 150 -6.57 -0.99 -5.69
C TYR A 150 -7.10 0.34 -6.25
N PRO A 151 -6.38 1.49 -6.19
CA PRO A 151 -6.85 2.72 -6.82
C PRO A 151 -6.98 2.61 -8.34
N ALA A 152 -6.01 1.97 -9.00
CA ALA A 152 -6.06 1.73 -10.44
C ALA A 152 -7.22 0.80 -10.83
N TYR A 153 -7.49 -0.21 -10.01
CA TYR A 153 -8.64 -1.10 -10.18
C TYR A 153 -9.98 -0.35 -10.06
N LEU A 154 -10.13 0.51 -9.05
CA LEU A 154 -11.35 1.31 -8.88
C LEU A 154 -11.56 2.27 -10.06
N GLU A 155 -10.51 2.97 -10.50
CA GLU A 155 -10.56 3.85 -11.67
C GLU A 155 -10.99 3.07 -12.92
N PHE A 156 -10.41 1.88 -13.13
CA PHE A 156 -10.76 1.02 -14.26
C PHE A 156 -12.22 0.56 -14.23
N ILE A 157 -12.72 0.13 -13.07
CA ILE A 157 -14.12 -0.30 -12.91
C ILE A 157 -15.08 0.86 -13.18
N GLU A 158 -14.78 2.05 -12.69
CA GLU A 158 -15.62 3.23 -12.89
C GLU A 158 -15.68 3.65 -14.36
N ARG A 159 -14.51 3.73 -15.04
CA ARG A 159 -14.42 4.04 -16.48
C ARG A 159 -15.12 3.02 -17.37
N ASN A 160 -15.18 1.77 -16.93
CA ASN A 160 -15.75 0.67 -17.70
C ASN A 160 -17.06 0.15 -17.11
N ARG A 161 -17.78 0.96 -16.31
CA ARG A 161 -18.97 0.52 -15.58
C ARG A 161 -20.05 -0.06 -16.50
N ASP A 162 -20.30 0.60 -17.62
CA ASP A 162 -21.38 0.25 -18.57
C ASP A 162 -20.97 -0.78 -19.63
N LYS A 163 -19.72 -1.30 -19.55
CA LYS A 163 -19.17 -2.23 -20.52
C LYS A 163 -19.40 -3.68 -20.14
N THR A 164 -19.54 -4.53 -21.16
CA THR A 164 -19.60 -5.99 -20.98
C THR A 164 -18.27 -6.55 -20.51
N LEU A 165 -18.25 -7.75 -19.92
CA LEU A 165 -17.02 -8.41 -19.47
C LEU A 165 -15.98 -8.54 -20.62
N ARG A 166 -16.43 -8.88 -21.82
CA ARG A 166 -15.55 -8.97 -23.00
C ARG A 166 -14.86 -7.63 -23.31
N GLN A 167 -15.60 -6.53 -23.24
CA GLN A 167 -15.06 -5.19 -23.48
C GLN A 167 -14.11 -4.75 -22.36
N LYS A 168 -14.38 -5.14 -21.11
CA LYS A 168 -13.50 -4.88 -19.96
C LYS A 168 -12.17 -5.63 -20.11
N VAL A 169 -12.21 -6.90 -20.47
CA VAL A 169 -11.00 -7.69 -20.74
C VAL A 169 -10.23 -7.09 -21.92
N TYR A 170 -10.92 -6.68 -22.99
CA TYR A 170 -10.29 -6.01 -24.12
C TYR A 170 -9.58 -4.71 -23.71
N ALA A 171 -10.22 -3.86 -22.91
CA ALA A 171 -9.65 -2.62 -22.38
C ALA A 171 -8.49 -2.85 -21.39
N LEU A 172 -8.42 -4.02 -20.75
CA LEU A 172 -7.30 -4.38 -19.87
C LEU A 172 -6.07 -4.81 -20.67
N VAL A 173 -6.27 -5.52 -21.78
CA VAL A 173 -5.19 -6.09 -22.60
C VAL A 173 -4.71 -5.10 -23.67
N ASN A 174 -5.60 -4.26 -24.21
CA ASN A 174 -5.27 -3.32 -25.28
C ASN A 174 -5.36 -1.88 -24.76
N GLU A 175 -4.45 -1.04 -25.24
CA GLU A 175 -4.49 0.38 -24.94
C GLU A 175 -5.75 1.02 -25.58
N THR A 176 -6.64 1.50 -24.73
CA THR A 176 -7.86 2.20 -25.09
C THR A 176 -8.01 3.46 -24.21
N PRO A 177 -8.78 4.47 -24.61
CA PRO A 177 -9.01 5.65 -23.77
C PRO A 177 -9.54 5.33 -22.35
N ASP A 178 -10.16 4.16 -22.19
CA ASP A 178 -10.75 3.70 -20.94
C ASP A 178 -9.88 2.71 -20.14
N SER A 179 -8.69 2.37 -20.64
CA SER A 179 -7.77 1.38 -20.03
C SER A 179 -7.19 1.87 -18.70
N GLY A 180 -6.84 3.17 -18.62
CA GLY A 180 -6.31 3.78 -17.41
C GLY A 180 -5.01 3.13 -16.90
N LYS A 181 -4.65 3.45 -15.67
CA LYS A 181 -3.41 2.95 -15.03
C LYS A 181 -3.37 1.43 -14.83
N LEU A 182 -4.53 0.77 -14.78
CA LEU A 182 -4.56 -0.68 -14.58
C LEU A 182 -3.96 -1.44 -15.76
N HIS A 183 -4.16 -0.96 -16.98
CA HIS A 183 -3.55 -1.51 -18.18
C HIS A 183 -2.02 -1.38 -18.16
N GLU A 184 -1.48 -0.20 -17.81
CA GLU A 184 -0.03 0.02 -17.68
C GLU A 184 0.61 -0.95 -16.68
N ILE A 185 -0.06 -1.15 -15.54
CA ILE A 185 0.39 -2.11 -14.50
C ILE A 185 0.34 -3.54 -15.04
N PHE A 186 -0.72 -3.90 -15.77
CA PHE A 186 -0.88 -5.21 -16.35
C PHE A 186 0.19 -5.51 -17.41
N GLU A 187 0.48 -4.58 -18.31
CA GLU A 187 1.57 -4.67 -19.26
C GLU A 187 2.93 -4.85 -18.58
N PHE A 188 3.20 -4.03 -17.56
CA PHE A 188 4.44 -4.14 -16.78
C PHE A 188 4.61 -5.52 -16.14
N ILE A 189 3.55 -6.10 -15.59
CA ILE A 189 3.57 -7.45 -15.02
C ILE A 189 3.87 -8.49 -16.10
N ILE A 190 3.25 -8.37 -17.28
CA ILE A 190 3.50 -9.28 -18.41
C ILE A 190 4.96 -9.21 -18.86
N VAL A 191 5.50 -8.00 -19.01
CA VAL A 191 6.91 -7.81 -19.41
C VAL A 191 7.86 -8.45 -18.39
N ILE A 192 7.63 -8.22 -17.10
CA ILE A 192 8.44 -8.86 -16.03
C ILE A 192 8.33 -10.39 -16.13
N TRP A 193 7.12 -10.93 -16.31
CA TRP A 193 6.92 -12.37 -16.42
C TRP A 193 7.67 -12.97 -17.61
N ILE A 194 7.65 -12.29 -18.76
CA ILE A 194 8.41 -12.70 -19.95
C ILE A 194 9.91 -12.67 -19.65
N LEU A 195 10.42 -11.60 -19.02
CA LEU A 195 11.85 -11.50 -18.69
C LEU A 195 12.29 -12.60 -17.73
N ILE A 196 11.49 -12.91 -16.71
CA ILE A 196 11.76 -14.00 -15.77
C ILE A 196 11.77 -15.35 -16.51
N SER A 197 10.80 -15.58 -17.38
CA SER A 197 10.71 -16.81 -18.18
C SER A 197 11.92 -16.99 -19.09
N VAL A 198 12.32 -15.93 -19.79
CA VAL A 198 13.51 -15.96 -20.67
C VAL A 198 14.78 -16.16 -19.85
N ALA A 199 14.94 -15.47 -18.71
CA ALA A 199 16.10 -15.65 -17.83
C ALA A 199 16.17 -17.09 -17.30
N SER A 200 15.05 -17.70 -16.93
CA SER A 200 14.99 -19.08 -16.46
C SER A 200 15.48 -20.07 -17.54
N VAL A 201 15.05 -19.89 -18.79
CA VAL A 201 15.49 -20.74 -19.92
C VAL A 201 16.99 -20.57 -20.20
N ILE A 202 17.50 -19.32 -20.11
CA ILE A 202 18.93 -19.06 -20.32
C ILE A 202 19.78 -19.73 -19.22
N LEU A 203 19.35 -19.62 -17.96
CA LEU A 203 20.06 -20.24 -16.83
C LEU A 203 20.06 -21.77 -16.95
N GLU A 204 18.97 -22.38 -17.31
CA GLU A 204 18.88 -23.84 -17.55
C GLU A 204 19.80 -24.28 -18.70
N SER A 205 19.94 -23.45 -19.74
CA SER A 205 20.82 -23.72 -20.89
C SER A 205 22.31 -23.60 -20.56
N VAL A 206 22.69 -22.88 -19.50
CA VAL A 206 24.10 -22.72 -19.08
C VAL A 206 24.55 -23.88 -18.20
N ASP A 207 23.63 -24.49 -17.44
CA ASP A 207 23.92 -25.60 -16.52
C ASP A 207 23.89 -26.99 -17.22
N SER A 208 23.56 -27.06 -18.51
CA SER A 208 23.54 -28.28 -19.34
C SER A 208 24.73 -28.33 -20.29
#